data_f76a81b33b17faedd3a249a8e3f99acc
#
_entry.id   f76a81b33b17faedd3a249a8e3f99acc
#
_cell.length_a   1.000
_cell.length_b   1.000
_cell.length_c   1.000
_cell.angle_alpha   90.00
_cell.angle_beta   90.00
_cell.angle_gamma   90.00
#
_symmetry.space_group_name_H-M   'P 1'
#
loop_
_entity.id
_entity.type
_entity.pdbx_description
1 polymer ?
#
loop_
_entity_poly.entity_id
_entity_poly.type
_entity_poly.pdbx_seq_one_letter_code
_entity_poly.pdbx_strand_id
1 'polypeptide(L)'
;LGLTVYARYAANDPGAGSGHRNSVVIIDGERYLVDCGYTGNAPRHYELSKMDYDYSYKILNDGTLRLYQYEGTDTNIVVPDTIDGRKVTVLGKSTFQYCTQASDIESVTLPDSLTTIEKNAFYNCEKLKSVTIPRNVSSIGLAAFVEGLSESSLTEIKVDPENPYFSEKDGVVFSKDGTKLIVFPSGRSGDYQIPDGTVSVGDYAFYYCVNVSSITVPGSVRSLGEGAFGNCSSLTKAVLNEGLEEIGEYAFQSSSGIRDIMIPASVKSVGKNGLRLSSNCRIRVMSTDTVWADNAFRD
;
A
#
# COMPACT_ATOMS: atom_id res chain seq x y z
N LEU A 1 -8.42 -10.29 -40.05
CA LEU A 1 -7.34 -9.85 -39.18
C LEU A 1 -7.90 -8.79 -38.23
N GLY A 2 -8.24 -9.19 -36.99
CA GLY A 2 -8.73 -8.27 -35.96
C GLY A 2 -7.56 -7.60 -35.26
N LEU A 3 -7.21 -6.39 -35.65
CA LEU A 3 -6.23 -5.56 -34.93
C LEU A 3 -6.94 -4.85 -33.77
N THR A 4 -6.63 -5.24 -32.54
CA THR A 4 -7.12 -4.50 -31.36
C THR A 4 -5.98 -3.60 -30.87
N VAL A 5 -6.17 -2.29 -30.99
CA VAL A 5 -5.15 -1.30 -30.56
C VAL A 5 -5.63 -0.64 -29.27
N TYR A 6 -4.86 -0.76 -28.21
CA TYR A 6 -5.07 -0.01 -26.98
C TYR A 6 -4.08 1.14 -26.94
N ALA A 7 -4.57 2.38 -27.09
CA ALA A 7 -3.74 3.57 -26.89
C ALA A 7 -3.58 3.85 -25.39
N ARG A 8 -2.36 3.91 -24.89
CA ARG A 8 -2.04 4.31 -23.52
C ARG A 8 -1.33 5.65 -23.48
N TYR A 9 -1.73 6.45 -22.51
CA TYR A 9 -0.98 7.63 -22.10
C TYR A 9 0.02 7.20 -21.04
N ALA A 10 1.31 7.23 -21.33
CA ALA A 10 2.35 7.20 -20.30
C ALA A 10 2.27 8.53 -19.55
N ALA A 11 1.55 8.56 -18.44
CA ALA A 11 1.51 9.69 -17.54
C ALA A 11 2.85 9.76 -16.79
N ASN A 12 3.66 10.81 -17.12
CA ASN A 12 4.76 11.32 -16.31
C ASN A 12 5.83 10.31 -15.85
N ASP A 13 6.72 9.93 -16.77
CA ASP A 13 8.09 9.55 -16.40
C ASP A 13 8.89 10.85 -16.18
N PRO A 14 9.32 11.20 -14.94
CA PRO A 14 10.09 12.41 -14.69
C PRO A 14 11.50 12.41 -15.30
N GLY A 15 11.92 11.32 -15.96
CA GLY A 15 13.21 11.18 -16.62
C GLY A 15 13.15 11.04 -18.15
N ALA A 16 11.97 10.87 -18.75
CA ALA A 16 11.81 10.88 -20.20
C ALA A 16 11.37 12.27 -20.64
N GLY A 17 12.13 12.88 -21.54
CA GLY A 17 11.73 14.14 -22.18
C GLY A 17 10.31 14.03 -22.74
N SER A 18 9.52 15.06 -22.54
CA SER A 18 8.11 15.19 -22.91
C SER A 18 7.81 14.62 -24.30
N GLY A 19 7.03 13.54 -24.40
CA GLY A 19 6.41 13.16 -25.65
C GLY A 19 6.43 11.69 -26.06
N HIS A 20 6.96 10.75 -25.31
CA HIS A 20 6.87 9.32 -25.66
C HIS A 20 5.47 8.78 -25.37
N ARG A 21 4.80 8.26 -26.41
CA ARG A 21 3.55 7.50 -26.30
C ARG A 21 3.83 6.09 -26.77
N ASN A 22 3.79 5.14 -25.84
CA ASN A 22 3.87 3.73 -26.18
C ASN A 22 2.46 3.15 -26.29
N SER A 23 2.20 2.38 -27.33
CA SER A 23 0.94 1.66 -27.53
C SER A 23 1.21 0.17 -27.51
N VAL A 24 0.37 -0.60 -26.86
CA VAL A 24 0.39 -2.07 -26.95
C VAL A 24 -0.55 -2.47 -28.08
N VAL A 25 -0.03 -3.29 -29.00
CA VAL A 25 -0.80 -3.87 -30.12
C VAL A 25 -0.82 -5.37 -29.97
N ILE A 26 -2.00 -5.97 -30.12
CA ILE A 26 -2.14 -7.43 -30.13
C ILE A 26 -2.24 -7.89 -31.59
N ILE A 27 -1.31 -8.74 -32.02
CA ILE A 27 -1.26 -9.36 -33.35
C ILE A 27 -1.27 -10.87 -33.14
N ASP A 28 -2.30 -11.56 -33.64
CA ASP A 28 -2.46 -13.01 -33.52
C ASP A 28 -2.36 -13.54 -32.07
N GLY A 29 -2.87 -12.75 -31.09
CA GLY A 29 -2.84 -13.10 -29.67
C GLY A 29 -1.53 -12.75 -28.96
N GLU A 30 -0.51 -12.31 -29.70
CA GLU A 30 0.78 -11.89 -29.15
C GLU A 30 0.82 -10.38 -28.96
N ARG A 31 1.49 -9.94 -27.90
CA ARG A 31 1.62 -8.51 -27.54
C ARG A 31 2.87 -7.92 -28.13
N TYR A 32 2.74 -6.73 -28.68
CA TYR A 32 3.85 -5.94 -29.20
C TYR A 32 3.79 -4.54 -28.62
N LEU A 33 4.94 -4.05 -28.15
CA LEU A 33 5.11 -2.65 -27.82
C LEU A 33 5.38 -1.86 -29.10
N VAL A 34 4.60 -0.83 -29.35
CA VAL A 34 4.83 0.15 -30.42
C VAL A 34 5.40 1.39 -29.79
N ASP A 35 6.69 1.63 -29.95
CA ASP A 35 7.31 2.90 -29.58
C ASP A 35 7.02 3.95 -30.67
N CYS A 36 6.23 4.95 -30.32
CA CYS A 36 5.93 6.10 -31.17
C CYS A 36 6.87 7.28 -30.84
N GLY A 37 8.16 7.04 -30.76
CA GLY A 37 9.16 8.07 -30.48
C GLY A 37 8.98 9.31 -31.37
N TYR A 38 8.80 10.47 -30.76
CA TYR A 38 8.74 11.75 -31.44
C TYR A 38 10.15 12.35 -31.50
N THR A 39 10.85 12.13 -32.59
CA THR A 39 12.06 12.89 -32.89
C THR A 39 11.70 13.86 -34.00
N GLY A 40 11.55 15.13 -33.68
CA GLY A 40 11.22 16.28 -34.60
C GLY A 40 11.29 15.99 -36.06
N ASN A 41 11.04 16.36 -37.06
CA ASN A 41 11.06 16.25 -38.54
C ASN A 41 11.62 14.97 -39.21
N ALA A 42 11.86 13.87 -38.45
CA ALA A 42 12.27 12.58 -39.03
C ALA A 42 11.06 11.69 -39.36
N PRO A 43 11.12 10.84 -40.41
CA PRO A 43 10.08 9.87 -40.70
C PRO A 43 9.87 8.97 -39.47
N ARG A 44 8.61 8.77 -39.10
CA ARG A 44 8.23 7.96 -37.95
C ARG A 44 8.68 6.52 -38.18
N HIS A 45 9.68 6.07 -37.43
CA HIS A 45 10.01 4.67 -37.31
C HIS A 45 9.15 4.09 -36.18
N TYR A 46 8.35 3.08 -36.51
CA TYR A 46 7.63 2.30 -35.52
C TYR A 46 8.45 1.01 -35.34
N GLU A 47 9.05 0.85 -34.15
CA GLU A 47 9.62 -0.43 -33.77
C GLU A 47 8.55 -1.24 -33.05
N LEU A 48 8.26 -2.42 -33.59
CA LEU A 48 7.44 -3.44 -32.95
C LEU A 48 8.40 -4.37 -32.22
N SER A 49 8.40 -4.31 -30.91
CA SER A 49 9.10 -5.30 -30.08
C SER A 49 8.08 -6.24 -29.45
N LYS A 50 8.28 -7.54 -29.59
CA LYS A 50 7.44 -8.55 -28.90
C LYS A 50 7.60 -8.34 -27.41
N MET A 51 6.47 -8.21 -26.70
CA MET A 51 6.48 -8.17 -25.24
C MET A 51 6.43 -9.61 -24.74
N ASP A 52 7.57 -10.12 -24.31
CA ASP A 52 7.66 -11.44 -23.70
C ASP A 52 7.21 -11.45 -22.24
N TYR A 53 6.90 -10.27 -21.66
CA TYR A 53 6.53 -10.09 -20.25
C TYR A 53 5.34 -9.16 -20.08
N ASP A 54 4.51 -9.46 -19.10
CA ASP A 54 3.31 -8.69 -18.78
C ASP A 54 3.58 -7.46 -17.91
N TYR A 55 4.78 -6.88 -17.95
CA TYR A 55 5.15 -5.75 -17.13
C TYR A 55 5.85 -4.66 -17.93
N SER A 56 5.52 -3.41 -17.65
CA SER A 56 6.41 -2.30 -17.96
C SER A 56 7.42 -2.13 -16.81
N TYR A 57 8.68 -1.89 -17.16
CA TYR A 57 9.77 -1.82 -16.19
C TYR A 57 10.82 -0.76 -16.53
N LYS A 58 11.63 -0.41 -15.54
CA LYS A 58 12.82 0.45 -15.68
C LYS A 58 14.05 -0.29 -15.19
N ILE A 59 15.14 -0.13 -15.92
CA ILE A 59 16.46 -0.56 -15.47
C ILE A 59 16.98 0.48 -14.46
N LEU A 60 17.33 0.00 -13.27
CA LEU A 60 17.91 0.80 -12.20
C LEU A 60 19.42 0.96 -12.40
N ASN A 61 20.04 1.88 -11.64
CA ASN A 61 21.47 2.17 -11.75
C ASN A 61 22.37 0.96 -11.44
N ASP A 62 21.89 0.02 -10.63
CA ASP A 62 22.57 -1.23 -10.28
C ASP A 62 22.34 -2.36 -11.31
N GLY A 63 21.62 -2.06 -12.39
CA GLY A 63 21.29 -3.00 -13.45
C GLY A 63 20.10 -3.91 -13.16
N THR A 64 19.45 -3.79 -11.99
CA THR A 64 18.23 -4.52 -11.65
C THR A 64 16.99 -3.82 -12.20
N LEU A 65 15.81 -4.40 -11.99
CA LEU A 65 14.56 -3.90 -12.54
C LEU A 65 13.59 -3.43 -11.45
N ARG A 66 12.94 -2.30 -11.75
CA ARG A 66 11.74 -1.82 -11.08
C ARG A 66 10.55 -1.99 -12.01
N LEU A 67 9.55 -2.74 -11.58
CA LEU A 67 8.28 -2.85 -12.30
C LEU A 67 7.42 -1.62 -12.03
N TYR A 68 6.71 -1.13 -13.06
CA TYR A 68 5.81 0.02 -12.94
C TYR A 68 4.36 -0.38 -13.01
N GLN A 69 4.02 -1.28 -13.93
CA GLN A 69 2.66 -1.64 -14.21
C GLN A 69 2.57 -3.07 -14.72
N TYR A 70 1.59 -3.78 -14.22
CA TYR A 70 1.16 -5.05 -14.79
C TYR A 70 0.27 -4.80 -16.00
N GLU A 71 0.62 -5.39 -17.14
CA GLU A 71 -0.03 -5.24 -18.42
C GLU A 71 -0.80 -6.51 -18.82
N GLY A 72 -0.67 -7.58 -18.01
CA GLY A 72 -1.28 -8.87 -18.23
C GLY A 72 -2.78 -8.88 -17.99
N THR A 73 -3.39 -10.02 -18.28
CA THR A 73 -4.82 -10.28 -18.09
C THR A 73 -5.08 -11.40 -17.08
N ASP A 74 -4.03 -12.00 -16.52
CA ASP A 74 -4.16 -13.08 -15.56
C ASP A 74 -4.64 -12.57 -14.21
N THR A 75 -5.47 -13.35 -13.55
CA THR A 75 -5.93 -13.10 -12.18
C THR A 75 -5.08 -13.78 -11.13
N ASN A 76 -4.27 -14.77 -11.54
CA ASN A 76 -3.29 -15.47 -10.72
C ASN A 76 -1.88 -15.16 -11.25
N ILE A 77 -1.25 -14.17 -10.65
CA ILE A 77 -0.05 -13.54 -11.17
C ILE A 77 1.18 -14.15 -10.53
N VAL A 78 2.18 -14.50 -11.34
CA VAL A 78 3.53 -14.83 -10.88
C VAL A 78 4.47 -13.73 -11.37
N VAL A 79 4.96 -12.93 -10.43
CA VAL A 79 5.97 -11.88 -10.73
C VAL A 79 7.29 -12.59 -11.02
N PRO A 80 7.91 -12.39 -12.21
CA PRO A 80 9.13 -13.09 -12.57
C PRO A 80 10.32 -12.64 -11.71
N ASP A 81 11.22 -13.57 -11.39
CA ASP A 81 12.47 -13.26 -10.68
C ASP A 81 13.44 -12.43 -11.55
N THR A 82 13.40 -12.68 -12.86
CA THR A 82 14.24 -11.99 -13.85
C THR A 82 13.45 -11.68 -15.12
N ILE A 83 13.77 -10.56 -15.74
CA ILE A 83 13.35 -10.16 -17.09
C ILE A 83 14.61 -9.82 -17.88
N ASP A 84 14.81 -10.40 -19.05
CA ASP A 84 16.01 -10.21 -19.89
C ASP A 84 17.32 -10.42 -19.11
N GLY A 85 17.34 -11.45 -18.25
CA GLY A 85 18.49 -11.80 -17.41
C GLY A 85 18.78 -10.85 -16.26
N ARG A 86 17.94 -9.82 -16.03
CA ARG A 86 18.07 -8.86 -14.95
C ARG A 86 17.09 -9.15 -13.82
N LYS A 87 17.54 -9.11 -12.59
CA LYS A 87 16.70 -9.38 -11.41
C LYS A 87 15.63 -8.31 -11.24
N VAL A 88 14.42 -8.73 -10.91
CA VAL A 88 13.33 -7.85 -10.47
C VAL A 88 13.48 -7.61 -8.97
N THR A 89 13.88 -6.40 -8.58
CA THR A 89 14.15 -6.06 -7.17
C THR A 89 13.14 -5.10 -6.58
N VAL A 90 12.37 -4.39 -7.41
CA VAL A 90 11.41 -3.40 -6.93
C VAL A 90 10.04 -3.61 -7.58
N LEU A 91 9.04 -3.88 -6.76
CA LEU A 91 7.63 -3.75 -7.13
C LEU A 91 7.26 -2.28 -6.95
N GLY A 92 7.11 -1.57 -8.05
CA GLY A 92 6.98 -0.13 -8.08
C GLY A 92 5.63 0.38 -7.58
N LYS A 93 5.54 1.70 -7.46
CA LYS A 93 4.31 2.36 -7.03
C LYS A 93 3.15 2.01 -7.95
N SER A 94 2.05 1.55 -7.35
CA SER A 94 0.79 1.27 -8.06
C SER A 94 0.90 0.22 -9.17
N THR A 95 1.83 -0.73 -9.07
CA THR A 95 2.10 -1.73 -10.13
C THR A 95 0.84 -2.44 -10.61
N PHE A 96 -0.09 -2.79 -9.72
CA PHE A 96 -1.33 -3.47 -10.08
C PHE A 96 -2.55 -2.54 -10.18
N GLN A 97 -2.44 -1.29 -9.77
CA GLN A 97 -3.58 -0.36 -9.64
C GLN A 97 -4.34 -0.11 -10.95
N TYR A 98 -3.62 -0.03 -12.06
CA TYR A 98 -4.18 0.42 -13.34
C TYR A 98 -4.26 -0.70 -14.39
N CYS A 99 -4.05 -1.95 -14.01
CA CYS A 99 -4.31 -3.06 -14.91
C CYS A 99 -5.83 -3.24 -15.09
N THR A 100 -6.23 -3.78 -16.25
CA THR A 100 -7.65 -3.93 -16.60
C THR A 100 -8.40 -4.89 -15.66
N GLN A 101 -7.69 -5.79 -15.00
CA GLN A 101 -8.21 -6.79 -14.06
C GLN A 101 -7.78 -6.53 -12.61
N ALA A 102 -7.42 -5.30 -12.23
CA ALA A 102 -6.94 -5.03 -10.87
C ALA A 102 -7.87 -5.59 -9.80
N SER A 103 -9.18 -5.35 -9.93
CA SER A 103 -10.20 -5.84 -9.00
C SER A 103 -10.41 -7.36 -9.05
N ASP A 104 -9.94 -8.05 -10.09
CA ASP A 104 -10.12 -9.48 -10.29
C ASP A 104 -8.88 -10.30 -9.92
N ILE A 105 -7.78 -9.67 -9.50
CA ILE A 105 -6.57 -10.36 -9.07
C ILE A 105 -6.86 -11.19 -7.81
N GLU A 106 -6.72 -12.49 -7.93
CA GLU A 106 -6.99 -13.46 -6.86
C GLU A 106 -5.72 -13.85 -6.09
N SER A 107 -4.60 -13.91 -6.77
CA SER A 107 -3.31 -14.25 -6.16
C SER A 107 -2.13 -13.56 -6.84
N VAL A 108 -1.11 -13.22 -6.05
CA VAL A 108 0.17 -12.70 -6.53
C VAL A 108 1.29 -13.42 -5.81
N THR A 109 2.14 -14.11 -6.59
CA THR A 109 3.39 -14.71 -6.10
C THR A 109 4.53 -13.74 -6.38
N LEU A 110 5.27 -13.37 -5.34
CA LEU A 110 6.41 -12.45 -5.42
C LEU A 110 7.73 -13.23 -5.43
N PRO A 111 8.74 -12.81 -6.22
CA PRO A 111 10.01 -13.50 -6.33
C PRO A 111 10.95 -13.18 -5.14
N ASP A 112 11.86 -14.11 -4.85
CA ASP A 112 12.89 -13.93 -3.81
C ASP A 112 13.90 -12.80 -4.12
N SER A 113 14.05 -12.41 -5.38
CA SER A 113 14.88 -11.26 -5.76
C SER A 113 14.34 -9.92 -5.29
N LEU A 114 13.05 -9.86 -4.90
CA LEU A 114 12.40 -8.61 -4.52
C LEU A 114 12.96 -8.08 -3.20
N THR A 115 13.32 -6.80 -3.17
CA THR A 115 13.83 -6.11 -1.98
C THR A 115 12.91 -5.00 -1.50
N THR A 116 12.07 -4.47 -2.41
CA THR A 116 11.20 -3.32 -2.13
C THR A 116 9.83 -3.51 -2.73
N ILE A 117 8.81 -3.26 -1.91
CA ILE A 117 7.41 -3.11 -2.33
C ILE A 117 7.05 -1.64 -2.09
N GLU A 118 6.77 -0.89 -3.16
CA GLU A 118 6.52 0.55 -3.03
C GLU A 118 5.06 0.88 -2.67
N LYS A 119 4.82 2.17 -2.44
CA LYS A 119 3.51 2.74 -2.10
C LYS A 119 2.42 2.27 -3.07
N ASN A 120 1.26 1.86 -2.52
CA ASN A 120 0.07 1.47 -3.29
C ASN A 120 0.30 0.33 -4.30
N ALA A 121 1.34 -0.51 -4.14
CA ALA A 121 1.68 -1.54 -5.12
C ALA A 121 0.50 -2.47 -5.45
N PHE A 122 -0.33 -2.81 -4.44
CA PHE A 122 -1.52 -3.67 -4.57
C PHE A 122 -2.84 -2.90 -4.50
N TYR A 123 -2.84 -1.61 -4.81
CA TYR A 123 -4.07 -0.82 -4.76
C TYR A 123 -5.10 -1.35 -5.78
N ASN A 124 -6.37 -1.47 -5.37
CA ASN A 124 -7.49 -2.05 -6.13
C ASN A 124 -7.43 -3.57 -6.40
N CYS A 125 -6.58 -4.34 -5.71
CA CYS A 125 -6.59 -5.81 -5.82
C CYS A 125 -7.70 -6.43 -4.95
N GLU A 126 -8.96 -6.11 -5.21
CA GLU A 126 -10.11 -6.37 -4.32
C GLU A 126 -10.35 -7.85 -3.99
N LYS A 127 -9.98 -8.78 -4.88
CA LYS A 127 -10.14 -10.23 -4.67
C LYS A 127 -8.90 -10.91 -4.09
N LEU A 128 -7.80 -10.18 -3.92
CA LEU A 128 -6.56 -10.71 -3.34
C LEU A 128 -6.79 -11.06 -1.86
N LYS A 129 -6.72 -12.35 -1.50
CA LYS A 129 -7.01 -12.81 -0.14
C LYS A 129 -5.79 -12.85 0.76
N SER A 130 -4.65 -13.16 0.19
CA SER A 130 -3.38 -13.24 0.90
C SER A 130 -2.21 -12.95 -0.03
N VAL A 131 -1.10 -12.49 0.55
CA VAL A 131 0.17 -12.31 -0.12
C VAL A 131 1.30 -12.71 0.83
N THR A 132 2.39 -13.26 0.28
CA THR A 132 3.59 -13.56 1.06
C THR A 132 4.69 -12.56 0.72
N ILE A 133 5.22 -11.90 1.75
CA ILE A 133 6.40 -11.02 1.65
C ILE A 133 7.64 -11.91 1.61
N PRO A 134 8.43 -11.87 0.51
CA PRO A 134 9.61 -12.70 0.35
C PRO A 134 10.74 -12.37 1.35
N ARG A 135 11.71 -13.30 1.45
CA ARG A 135 12.83 -13.21 2.42
C ARG A 135 13.71 -11.98 2.27
N ASN A 136 13.87 -11.45 1.07
CA ASN A 136 14.78 -10.32 0.82
C ASN A 136 14.10 -8.95 0.84
N VAL A 137 12.78 -8.88 1.00
CA VAL A 137 12.07 -7.60 1.12
C VAL A 137 12.47 -6.92 2.42
N SER A 138 13.07 -5.75 2.30
CA SER A 138 13.52 -4.91 3.41
C SER A 138 12.74 -3.61 3.54
N SER A 139 11.92 -3.27 2.53
CA SER A 139 11.15 -2.03 2.50
C SER A 139 9.73 -2.27 1.99
N ILE A 140 8.75 -1.78 2.74
CA ILE A 140 7.33 -1.76 2.39
C ILE A 140 6.87 -0.32 2.43
N GLY A 141 6.40 0.18 1.29
CA GLY A 141 5.92 1.55 1.14
C GLY A 141 4.57 1.78 1.81
N LEU A 142 4.26 3.04 2.05
CA LEU A 142 2.99 3.45 2.65
C LEU A 142 1.80 2.92 1.86
N ALA A 143 0.80 2.39 2.55
CA ALA A 143 -0.42 1.87 1.94
C ALA A 143 -0.18 0.85 0.80
N ALA A 144 0.95 0.09 0.85
CA ALA A 144 1.31 -0.85 -0.20
C ALA A 144 0.22 -1.89 -0.49
N PHE A 145 -0.53 -2.28 0.54
CA PHE A 145 -1.57 -3.31 0.53
C PHE A 145 -2.98 -2.74 0.76
N VAL A 146 -3.19 -1.46 0.50
CA VAL A 146 -4.51 -0.84 0.63
C VAL A 146 -5.28 -1.03 -0.67
N GLU A 147 -6.51 -1.48 -0.59
CA GLU A 147 -7.36 -1.83 -1.73
C GLU A 147 -8.36 -0.73 -2.16
N GLY A 148 -8.11 0.52 -1.83
CA GLY A 148 -8.97 1.62 -2.30
C GLY A 148 -10.25 1.80 -1.47
N LEU A 149 -11.33 2.26 -2.13
CA LEU A 149 -12.59 2.66 -1.49
C LEU A 149 -13.62 1.54 -1.35
N SER A 150 -13.34 0.35 -1.91
CA SER A 150 -14.25 -0.80 -1.94
C SER A 150 -13.92 -1.85 -0.87
N GLU A 151 -14.74 -2.90 -0.82
CA GLU A 151 -14.53 -4.01 0.12
C GLU A 151 -13.27 -4.80 -0.27
N SER A 152 -12.31 -4.86 0.64
CA SER A 152 -11.08 -5.64 0.52
C SER A 152 -11.30 -7.09 0.90
N SER A 153 -10.68 -8.01 0.17
CA SER A 153 -10.63 -9.44 0.53
C SER A 153 -9.33 -9.83 1.26
N LEU A 154 -8.34 -8.93 1.35
CA LEU A 154 -7.04 -9.22 1.95
C LEU A 154 -7.15 -9.40 3.47
N THR A 155 -7.16 -10.64 3.91
CA THR A 155 -7.32 -10.99 5.34
C THR A 155 -6.02 -11.45 5.99
N GLU A 156 -4.99 -11.75 5.19
CA GLU A 156 -3.72 -12.28 5.68
C GLU A 156 -2.54 -11.77 4.84
N ILE A 157 -1.50 -11.32 5.51
CA ILE A 157 -0.19 -11.06 4.88
C ILE A 157 0.83 -11.92 5.59
N LYS A 158 1.40 -12.88 4.86
CA LYS A 158 2.46 -13.77 5.36
C LYS A 158 3.82 -13.12 5.17
N VAL A 159 4.77 -13.54 5.98
CA VAL A 159 6.18 -13.16 5.84
C VAL A 159 7.00 -14.42 5.78
N ASP A 160 7.91 -14.52 4.81
CA ASP A 160 8.87 -15.62 4.75
C ASP A 160 9.60 -15.72 6.11
N PRO A 161 9.64 -16.91 6.75
CA PRO A 161 10.27 -17.08 8.07
C PRO A 161 11.74 -16.63 8.11
N GLU A 162 12.44 -16.71 6.97
CA GLU A 162 13.84 -16.28 6.84
C GLU A 162 13.99 -14.77 6.55
N ASN A 163 12.90 -14.01 6.43
CA ASN A 163 12.99 -12.55 6.27
C ASN A 163 13.62 -11.93 7.52
N PRO A 164 14.75 -11.19 7.39
CA PRO A 164 15.45 -10.61 8.55
C PRO A 164 14.86 -9.27 9.01
N TYR A 165 13.93 -8.67 8.27
CA TYR A 165 13.42 -7.31 8.51
C TYR A 165 12.01 -7.31 9.10
N PHE A 166 11.19 -8.29 8.71
CA PHE A 166 9.80 -8.37 9.10
C PHE A 166 9.47 -9.71 9.75
N SER A 167 8.42 -9.70 10.54
CA SER A 167 7.77 -10.88 11.10
C SER A 167 6.27 -10.77 10.88
N GLU A 168 5.58 -11.89 11.01
CA GLU A 168 4.14 -11.95 10.92
C GLU A 168 3.58 -12.58 12.20
N LYS A 169 2.46 -12.04 12.69
CA LYS A 169 1.67 -12.62 13.76
C LYS A 169 0.19 -12.54 13.37
N ASP A 170 -0.44 -13.70 13.25
CA ASP A 170 -1.85 -13.80 12.89
C ASP A 170 -2.20 -13.02 11.60
N GLY A 171 -1.38 -13.12 10.57
CA GLY A 171 -1.57 -12.45 9.28
C GLY A 171 -1.29 -10.94 9.27
N VAL A 172 -0.80 -10.38 10.37
CA VAL A 172 -0.44 -8.95 10.52
C VAL A 172 1.08 -8.80 10.50
N VAL A 173 1.58 -7.81 9.75
CA VAL A 173 3.02 -7.59 9.56
C VAL A 173 3.58 -6.67 10.64
N PHE A 174 4.67 -7.10 11.23
CA PHE A 174 5.45 -6.35 12.23
C PHE A 174 6.91 -6.17 11.78
N SER A 175 7.64 -5.26 12.43
CA SER A 175 9.09 -5.29 12.42
C SER A 175 9.60 -6.64 12.94
N LYS A 176 10.82 -7.04 12.57
CA LYS A 176 11.36 -8.37 12.94
C LYS A 176 11.35 -8.61 14.44
N ASP A 177 11.60 -7.59 15.24
CA ASP A 177 11.56 -7.62 16.70
C ASP A 177 10.13 -7.58 17.30
N GLY A 178 9.10 -7.45 16.47
CA GLY A 178 7.71 -7.38 16.88
C GLY A 178 7.28 -6.05 17.53
N THR A 179 8.18 -5.05 17.61
CA THR A 179 7.90 -3.82 18.35
C THR A 179 7.10 -2.79 17.55
N LYS A 180 7.10 -2.86 16.21
CA LYS A 180 6.34 -1.96 15.36
C LYS A 180 5.35 -2.74 14.50
N LEU A 181 4.05 -2.41 14.59
CA LEU A 181 3.05 -2.88 13.64
C LEU A 181 3.19 -2.10 12.34
N ILE A 182 3.47 -2.80 11.23
CA ILE A 182 3.77 -2.19 9.93
C ILE A 182 2.54 -2.15 9.03
N VAL A 183 1.83 -3.29 8.88
CA VAL A 183 0.66 -3.40 8.00
C VAL A 183 -0.37 -4.32 8.63
N PHE A 184 -1.61 -3.85 8.71
CA PHE A 184 -2.78 -4.63 9.01
C PHE A 184 -3.57 -4.90 7.72
N PRO A 185 -3.97 -6.15 7.43
CA PRO A 185 -4.71 -6.48 6.21
C PRO A 185 -6.08 -5.81 6.18
N SER A 186 -6.36 -5.03 5.13
CA SER A 186 -7.54 -4.15 5.06
C SER A 186 -8.88 -4.90 4.95
N GLY A 187 -8.88 -6.17 4.53
CA GLY A 187 -10.07 -7.02 4.45
C GLY A 187 -10.49 -7.68 5.77
N ARG A 188 -9.67 -7.57 6.82
CA ARG A 188 -10.04 -8.13 8.12
C ARG A 188 -11.17 -7.34 8.78
N SER A 189 -12.04 -8.06 9.45
CA SER A 189 -13.22 -7.50 10.11
C SER A 189 -13.25 -7.77 11.62
N GLY A 190 -14.12 -7.04 12.31
CA GLY A 190 -14.38 -7.27 13.73
C GLY A 190 -13.43 -6.52 14.65
N ASP A 191 -13.23 -7.06 15.84
CA ASP A 191 -12.42 -6.45 16.89
C ASP A 191 -10.96 -6.89 16.77
N TYR A 192 -10.05 -5.97 16.98
CA TYR A 192 -8.62 -6.28 17.01
C TYR A 192 -7.94 -5.67 18.23
N GLN A 193 -7.20 -6.50 18.93
CA GLN A 193 -6.32 -6.07 20.01
C GLN A 193 -4.88 -6.09 19.50
N ILE A 194 -4.23 -4.93 19.48
CA ILE A 194 -2.80 -4.85 19.17
C ILE A 194 -2.04 -5.65 20.26
N PRO A 195 -1.13 -6.56 19.88
CA PRO A 195 -0.41 -7.38 20.85
C PRO A 195 0.39 -6.56 21.86
N ASP A 196 0.40 -7.02 23.10
CA ASP A 196 1.29 -6.48 24.13
C ASP A 196 2.76 -6.62 23.68
N GLY A 197 3.57 -5.62 24.02
CA GLY A 197 4.96 -5.51 23.56
C GLY A 197 5.12 -4.72 22.27
N THR A 198 4.03 -4.44 21.54
CA THR A 198 4.07 -3.46 20.43
C THR A 198 4.33 -2.06 21.01
N VAL A 199 5.34 -1.38 20.49
CA VAL A 199 5.78 -0.04 20.94
C VAL A 199 5.22 1.07 20.04
N SER A 200 5.01 0.77 18.75
CA SER A 200 4.46 1.76 17.81
C SER A 200 3.55 1.13 16.76
N VAL A 201 2.57 1.90 16.31
CA VAL A 201 1.78 1.62 15.12
C VAL A 201 2.32 2.47 13.98
N GLY A 202 2.68 1.84 12.87
CA GLY A 202 3.30 2.48 11.72
C GLY A 202 2.35 3.43 10.98
N ASP A 203 2.94 4.26 10.11
CA ASP A 203 2.19 5.16 9.25
C ASP A 203 1.28 4.36 8.32
N TYR A 204 0.00 4.77 8.23
CA TYR A 204 -1.02 4.13 7.40
C TYR A 204 -1.24 2.63 7.68
N ALA A 205 -0.85 2.11 8.85
CA ALA A 205 -0.88 0.68 9.16
C ALA A 205 -2.28 0.04 9.10
N PHE A 206 -3.33 0.76 9.48
CA PHE A 206 -4.75 0.36 9.37
C PHE A 206 -5.53 1.23 8.38
N TYR A 207 -4.84 1.88 7.44
CA TYR A 207 -5.49 2.81 6.52
C TYR A 207 -6.50 2.08 5.64
N TYR A 208 -7.74 2.61 5.55
CA TYR A 208 -8.88 1.96 4.87
C TYR A 208 -9.27 0.57 5.42
N CYS A 209 -9.00 0.26 6.68
CA CYS A 209 -9.55 -0.95 7.32
C CYS A 209 -11.04 -0.74 7.64
N VAL A 210 -11.86 -0.70 6.58
CA VAL A 210 -13.27 -0.30 6.67
C VAL A 210 -14.16 -1.31 7.40
N ASN A 211 -13.68 -2.54 7.62
CA ASN A 211 -14.43 -3.63 8.27
C ASN A 211 -14.06 -3.85 9.74
N VAL A 212 -13.05 -3.13 10.26
CA VAL A 212 -12.66 -3.21 11.67
C VAL A 212 -13.65 -2.42 12.51
N SER A 213 -14.26 -3.07 13.51
CA SER A 213 -15.29 -2.48 14.36
C SER A 213 -14.73 -1.88 15.65
N SER A 214 -13.68 -2.47 16.21
CA SER A 214 -13.04 -1.98 17.43
C SER A 214 -11.54 -2.23 17.42
N ILE A 215 -10.79 -1.29 18.01
CA ILE A 215 -9.34 -1.38 18.22
C ILE A 215 -9.04 -1.18 19.69
N THR A 216 -8.16 -2.03 20.23
CA THR A 216 -7.52 -1.80 21.53
C THR A 216 -6.03 -1.57 21.34
N VAL A 217 -5.57 -0.39 21.75
CA VAL A 217 -4.16 0.00 21.77
C VAL A 217 -3.63 -0.25 23.18
N PRO A 218 -2.71 -1.21 23.39
CA PRO A 218 -2.21 -1.56 24.72
C PRO A 218 -1.28 -0.46 25.27
N GLY A 219 -1.06 -0.48 26.58
CA GLY A 219 -0.20 0.51 27.26
C GLY A 219 1.29 0.41 26.93
N SER A 220 1.71 -0.59 26.17
CA SER A 220 3.08 -0.68 25.60
C SER A 220 3.28 0.25 24.42
N VAL A 221 2.21 0.61 23.69
CA VAL A 221 2.30 1.50 22.51
C VAL A 221 2.54 2.94 22.96
N ARG A 222 3.59 3.54 22.41
CA ARG A 222 4.02 4.93 22.67
C ARG A 222 3.53 5.88 21.59
N SER A 223 3.44 5.42 20.34
CA SER A 223 3.09 6.30 19.22
C SER A 223 2.17 5.63 18.20
N LEU A 224 1.25 6.43 17.67
CA LEU A 224 0.47 6.14 16.48
C LEU A 224 1.03 6.99 15.34
N GLY A 225 1.38 6.35 14.21
CA GLY A 225 1.94 6.99 13.04
C GLY A 225 0.94 7.87 12.28
N GLU A 226 1.42 8.51 11.21
CA GLU A 226 0.59 9.28 10.29
C GLU A 226 -0.50 8.40 9.67
N GLY A 227 -1.76 8.86 9.70
CA GLY A 227 -2.90 8.14 9.12
C GLY A 227 -3.11 6.73 9.65
N ALA A 228 -2.55 6.36 10.79
CA ALA A 228 -2.50 4.97 11.30
C ALA A 228 -3.86 4.27 11.27
N PHE A 229 -4.94 4.96 11.63
CA PHE A 229 -6.34 4.50 11.58
C PHE A 229 -7.20 5.38 10.67
N GLY A 230 -6.60 5.99 9.64
CA GLY A 230 -7.33 6.86 8.70
C GLY A 230 -8.33 6.07 7.85
N ASN A 231 -9.50 6.66 7.62
CA ASN A 231 -10.58 6.08 6.81
C ASN A 231 -11.14 4.73 7.30
N CYS A 232 -11.02 4.42 8.58
CA CYS A 232 -11.63 3.24 9.19
C CYS A 232 -13.13 3.52 9.49
N SER A 233 -13.98 3.50 8.46
CA SER A 233 -15.36 4.00 8.54
C SER A 233 -16.25 3.21 9.50
N SER A 234 -16.03 1.90 9.66
CA SER A 234 -16.78 1.04 10.58
C SER A 234 -16.19 1.02 12.00
N LEU A 235 -15.07 1.68 12.24
CA LEU A 235 -14.46 1.73 13.57
C LEU A 235 -15.33 2.56 14.50
N THR A 236 -16.05 1.87 15.40
CA THR A 236 -16.96 2.49 16.37
C THR A 236 -16.33 2.67 17.74
N LYS A 237 -15.29 1.91 18.05
CA LYS A 237 -14.62 1.91 19.34
C LYS A 237 -13.09 1.89 19.19
N ALA A 238 -12.44 2.87 19.77
CA ALA A 238 -10.99 2.91 19.92
C ALA A 238 -10.65 3.06 21.40
N VAL A 239 -10.00 2.03 21.96
CA VAL A 239 -9.53 2.04 23.36
C VAL A 239 -8.04 2.37 23.33
N LEU A 240 -7.69 3.55 23.84
CA LEU A 240 -6.32 4.01 23.98
C LEU A 240 -5.92 3.89 25.45
N ASN A 241 -4.99 2.98 25.77
CA ASN A 241 -4.56 2.79 27.14
C ASN A 241 -3.45 3.78 27.53
N GLU A 242 -3.29 3.98 28.85
CA GLU A 242 -2.19 4.77 29.41
C GLU A 242 -0.85 4.21 28.94
N GLY A 243 0.07 5.11 28.60
CA GLY A 243 1.35 4.81 27.99
C GLY A 243 1.49 5.32 26.56
N LEU A 244 0.36 5.59 25.88
CA LEU A 244 0.39 6.27 24.58
C LEU A 244 0.84 7.73 24.79
N GLU A 245 1.86 8.15 24.04
CA GLU A 245 2.48 9.47 24.18
C GLU A 245 2.21 10.38 22.98
N GLU A 246 2.12 9.80 21.77
CA GLU A 246 1.98 10.57 20.54
C GLU A 246 0.87 10.01 19.65
N ILE A 247 0.04 10.90 19.12
CA ILE A 247 -0.94 10.65 18.08
C ILE A 247 -0.50 11.45 16.85
N GLY A 248 -0.12 10.74 15.77
CA GLY A 248 0.42 11.33 14.54
C GLY A 248 -0.59 12.17 13.77
N GLU A 249 -0.11 12.82 12.71
CA GLU A 249 -0.95 13.55 11.77
C GLU A 249 -1.97 12.62 11.13
N TYR A 250 -3.21 13.07 10.93
CA TYR A 250 -4.28 12.29 10.28
C TYR A 250 -4.60 10.92 10.92
N ALA A 251 -4.10 10.61 12.12
CA ALA A 251 -4.13 9.27 12.71
C ALA A 251 -5.53 8.63 12.73
N PHE A 252 -6.57 9.41 13.00
CA PHE A 252 -7.98 8.98 12.98
C PHE A 252 -8.82 9.73 11.95
N GLN A 253 -8.20 10.37 10.96
CA GLN A 253 -8.93 11.13 9.95
C GLN A 253 -9.99 10.28 9.26
N SER A 254 -11.20 10.82 9.16
CA SER A 254 -12.34 10.16 8.48
C SER A 254 -12.76 8.80 9.05
N SER A 255 -12.33 8.45 10.27
CA SER A 255 -12.84 7.29 11.00
C SER A 255 -14.19 7.64 11.66
N SER A 256 -15.17 7.84 10.78
CA SER A 256 -16.46 8.47 11.11
C SER A 256 -17.39 7.61 11.98
N GLY A 257 -17.05 6.35 12.21
CA GLY A 257 -17.79 5.44 13.10
C GLY A 257 -17.64 5.78 14.59
N ILE A 258 -16.50 6.38 14.99
CA ILE A 258 -16.20 6.69 16.40
C ILE A 258 -17.13 7.78 16.90
N ARG A 259 -17.85 7.52 18.00
CA ARG A 259 -18.78 8.47 18.66
C ARG A 259 -18.27 8.97 20.01
N ASP A 260 -17.37 8.24 20.62
CA ASP A 260 -16.75 8.59 21.91
C ASP A 260 -15.31 8.06 21.90
N ILE A 261 -14.35 8.92 22.18
CA ILE A 261 -12.96 8.53 22.34
C ILE A 261 -12.36 9.22 23.55
N MET A 262 -11.60 8.48 24.33
CA MET A 262 -10.86 8.99 25.47
C MET A 262 -9.38 9.04 25.14
N ILE A 263 -8.79 10.22 25.27
CA ILE A 263 -7.37 10.46 25.10
C ILE A 263 -6.71 10.32 26.47
N PRO A 264 -5.83 9.33 26.68
CA PRO A 264 -5.22 9.07 27.98
C PRO A 264 -4.34 10.21 28.46
N ALA A 265 -4.10 10.28 29.78
CA ALA A 265 -3.31 11.34 30.37
C ALA A 265 -1.82 11.32 29.94
N SER A 266 -1.34 10.16 29.52
CA SER A 266 0.02 10.01 29.00
C SER A 266 0.28 10.68 27.65
N VAL A 267 -0.77 11.08 26.89
CA VAL A 267 -0.59 11.70 25.56
C VAL A 267 -0.02 13.09 25.71
N LYS A 268 1.16 13.27 25.12
CA LYS A 268 1.93 14.52 25.12
C LYS A 268 1.66 15.39 23.90
N SER A 269 1.37 14.75 22.75
CA SER A 269 1.14 15.49 21.50
C SER A 269 0.13 14.82 20.59
N VAL A 270 -0.63 15.66 19.85
CA VAL A 270 -1.55 15.26 18.80
C VAL A 270 -1.24 16.08 17.55
N GLY A 271 -0.94 15.38 16.46
CA GLY A 271 -0.60 15.97 15.17
C GLY A 271 -1.78 16.62 14.46
N LYS A 272 -1.50 17.30 13.35
CA LYS A 272 -2.49 17.95 12.48
C LYS A 272 -3.55 16.94 12.04
N ASN A 273 -4.84 17.30 12.17
CA ASN A 273 -5.97 16.42 11.83
C ASN A 273 -5.92 15.03 12.49
N GLY A 274 -5.10 14.84 13.53
CA GLY A 274 -4.89 13.55 14.20
C GLY A 274 -6.19 12.97 14.76
N LEU A 275 -7.09 13.83 15.20
CA LEU A 275 -8.43 13.50 15.72
C LEU A 275 -9.54 14.13 14.87
N ARG A 276 -9.35 14.25 13.55
CA ARG A 276 -10.39 14.72 12.63
C ARG A 276 -11.47 13.65 12.47
N LEU A 277 -12.32 13.58 13.47
CA LEU A 277 -13.44 12.65 13.59
C LEU A 277 -14.75 13.30 13.14
N SER A 278 -15.84 12.54 13.19
CA SER A 278 -17.20 13.06 12.96
C SER A 278 -17.53 14.20 13.92
N SER A 279 -18.27 15.22 13.45
CA SER A 279 -18.73 16.33 14.29
C SER A 279 -19.57 15.91 15.51
N ASN A 280 -20.09 14.68 15.49
CA ASN A 280 -20.86 14.11 16.60
C ASN A 280 -20.02 13.26 17.55
N CYS A 281 -18.69 13.21 17.36
CA CYS A 281 -17.81 12.48 18.26
C CYS A 281 -17.55 13.28 19.54
N ARG A 282 -17.71 12.61 20.68
CA ARG A 282 -17.27 13.14 21.98
C ARG A 282 -15.82 12.79 22.20
N ILE A 283 -14.96 13.78 22.33
CA ILE A 283 -13.55 13.59 22.65
C ILE A 283 -13.34 13.98 24.11
N ARG A 284 -12.88 13.03 24.91
CA ARG A 284 -12.55 13.27 26.32
C ARG A 284 -11.03 13.24 26.47
N VAL A 285 -10.47 14.33 26.97
CA VAL A 285 -9.02 14.47 27.19
C VAL A 285 -8.75 14.40 28.68
N MET A 286 -7.83 13.51 29.07
CA MET A 286 -7.55 13.24 30.48
C MET A 286 -6.35 14.07 31.00
N SER A 287 -5.66 14.82 30.15
CA SER A 287 -4.55 15.71 30.53
C SER A 287 -4.77 17.12 30.00
N THR A 288 -4.35 18.11 30.77
CA THR A 288 -4.29 19.53 30.34
C THR A 288 -2.98 19.88 29.65
N ASP A 289 -1.98 19.00 29.74
CA ASP A 289 -0.60 19.26 29.29
C ASP A 289 -0.33 18.77 27.87
N THR A 290 -1.35 18.17 27.21
CA THR A 290 -1.23 17.71 25.82
C THR A 290 -1.02 18.89 24.89
N VAL A 291 0.02 18.80 24.04
CA VAL A 291 0.29 19.76 22.97
C VAL A 291 -0.53 19.39 21.73
N TRP A 292 -1.33 20.32 21.28
CA TRP A 292 -2.19 20.14 20.10
C TRP A 292 -1.60 20.89 18.92
N ALA A 293 -1.43 20.18 17.79
CA ALA A 293 -1.12 20.88 16.55
C ALA A 293 -2.29 21.75 16.11
N ASP A 294 -1.99 22.79 15.32
CA ASP A 294 -3.02 23.57 14.65
C ASP A 294 -3.90 22.61 13.84
N ASN A 295 -5.22 22.77 13.96
CA ASN A 295 -6.19 21.89 13.29
C ASN A 295 -6.14 20.41 13.70
N ALA A 296 -5.73 20.04 14.92
CA ALA A 296 -5.74 18.66 15.42
C ALA A 296 -7.12 17.99 15.27
N PHE A 297 -8.22 18.76 15.32
CA PHE A 297 -9.61 18.30 15.27
C PHE A 297 -10.32 18.59 13.94
N ARG A 298 -9.92 19.63 13.20
CA ARG A 298 -10.58 20.12 11.96
C ARG A 298 -9.57 20.87 11.08
N ASP A 299 -9.94 21.04 9.80
CA ASP A 299 -9.29 22.01 8.90
C ASP A 299 -9.61 23.44 9.30
#